data_0b0969307eda5871b658e15df71c7bd3
#
_entry.id   0b0969307eda5871b658e15df71c7bd3
#
_cell.length_a   1.000
_cell.length_b   1.000
_cell.length_c   1.000
_cell.angle_alpha   90.00
_cell.angle_beta   90.00
_cell.angle_gamma   90.00
#
_symmetry.space_group_name_H-M   'P 1'
#
loop_
_entity.id
_entity.type
_entity.pdbx_description
1 polymer ?
#
loop_
_entity_poly.entity_id
_entity_poly.type
_entity_poly.pdbx_seq_one_letter_code
_entity_poly.pdbx_strand_id
1 'polypeptide(L)'
;QEQAIKKESAWPERPGFLPFTRQKNLGKTMTYEVKSLNEECGIFGIWGHSQAAQVTYFGLHSLQHRGQEGAGILSNDHGKLKRHRDLGLVAEVFKNPADLDNLTGEAAIGHVRYATSGGASINNVQPFFFSFYDMQMGLAHNGNLTNAHSLRRELEKKGSIFASSSDTEILMHLIRHSEQENFLDKLKESLRRVQGGFAYLIMREDKLYAALDPNGF
;
A
#
# COMPACT_ATOMS: atom_id res chain seq x y z
N GLN A 1 21.13 44.17 24.73
CA GLN A 1 19.89 44.53 24.02
C GLN A 1 19.75 43.59 22.83
N GLU A 2 19.14 42.43 23.05
CA GLU A 2 18.72 41.48 22.02
C GLU A 2 17.18 41.58 21.87
N GLN A 3 16.74 42.04 20.72
CA GLN A 3 15.33 42.05 20.34
C GLN A 3 14.98 40.71 19.75
N ALA A 4 14.14 39.92 20.44
CA ALA A 4 13.52 38.70 19.94
C ALA A 4 12.45 39.05 18.92
N ILE A 5 12.63 38.58 17.66
CA ILE A 5 11.63 38.66 16.59
C ILE A 5 10.64 37.51 16.79
N LYS A 6 9.41 37.83 17.22
CA LYS A 6 8.26 36.94 17.17
C LYS A 6 7.81 36.83 15.71
N LYS A 7 7.93 35.61 15.14
CA LYS A 7 7.21 35.24 13.91
C LYS A 7 5.83 34.69 14.31
N GLU A 8 4.80 35.47 14.09
CA GLU A 8 3.42 34.98 14.06
C GLU A 8 3.17 34.27 12.74
N SER A 9 2.94 32.96 12.78
CA SER A 9 2.41 32.21 11.64
C SER A 9 0.89 32.18 11.76
N ALA A 10 0.19 33.01 11.00
CA ALA A 10 -1.25 32.99 10.91
C ALA A 10 -1.69 31.86 9.97
N TRP A 11 -2.21 30.78 10.52
CA TRP A 11 -3.04 29.81 9.80
C TRP A 11 -4.50 30.07 10.17
N PRO A 12 -5.45 30.10 9.20
CA PRO A 12 -6.85 30.31 9.50
C PRO A 12 -7.43 29.12 10.29
N GLU A 13 -8.13 29.43 11.38
CA GLU A 13 -8.83 28.45 12.21
C GLU A 13 -9.91 27.73 11.38
N ARG A 14 -9.87 26.40 11.36
CA ARG A 14 -10.95 25.59 10.80
C ARG A 14 -12.10 25.53 11.82
N PRO A 15 -13.35 25.81 11.46
CA PRO A 15 -14.48 25.66 12.36
C PRO A 15 -14.80 24.17 12.59
N GLY A 16 -14.77 23.73 13.84
CA GLY A 16 -15.23 22.38 14.21
C GLY A 16 -14.50 21.70 15.36
N PHE A 17 -13.46 22.28 15.95
CA PHE A 17 -12.85 21.71 17.16
C PHE A 17 -13.47 22.30 18.42
N LEU A 18 -14.28 21.51 19.13
CA LEU A 18 -14.72 21.83 20.48
C LEU A 18 -13.58 21.55 21.48
N PRO A 19 -13.27 22.49 22.40
CA PRO A 19 -12.26 22.24 23.42
C PRO A 19 -12.78 21.20 24.42
N PHE A 20 -11.95 20.17 24.66
CA PHE A 20 -12.20 19.15 25.69
C PHE A 20 -12.20 19.81 27.08
N THR A 21 -13.34 19.96 27.70
CA THR A 21 -13.45 20.33 29.11
C THR A 21 -13.08 19.14 29.99
N ARG A 22 -12.05 19.34 30.82
CA ARG A 22 -11.52 18.37 31.79
C ARG A 22 -12.51 18.16 32.94
N GLN A 23 -13.29 17.08 32.92
CA GLN A 23 -14.01 16.62 34.10
C GLN A 23 -13.02 15.88 35.03
N LYS A 24 -12.82 16.42 36.22
CA LYS A 24 -12.10 15.75 37.31
C LYS A 24 -13.00 14.66 37.90
N ASN A 25 -12.69 13.41 37.62
CA ASN A 25 -13.13 12.28 38.44
C ASN A 25 -11.91 11.69 39.17
N LEU A 26 -11.98 11.69 40.50
CA LEU A 26 -10.99 11.12 41.40
C LEU A 26 -10.95 9.60 41.24
N GLY A 27 -9.78 9.04 40.92
CA GLY A 27 -9.42 7.70 41.28
C GLY A 27 -9.37 6.66 40.18
N LYS A 28 -8.72 6.98 39.01
CA LYS A 28 -7.91 6.07 38.16
C LYS A 28 -7.40 6.90 37.00
N THR A 29 -6.11 7.14 36.92
CA THR A 29 -5.47 7.74 35.76
C THR A 29 -5.54 6.72 34.63
N MET A 30 -6.56 6.81 33.77
CA MET A 30 -6.48 6.16 32.45
C MET A 30 -5.53 6.98 31.62
N THR A 31 -4.30 6.53 31.49
CA THR A 31 -3.40 6.96 30.43
C THR A 31 -3.93 6.39 29.13
N TYR A 32 -4.66 7.18 28.36
CA TYR A 32 -4.86 6.87 26.96
C TYR A 32 -3.51 7.10 26.29
N GLU A 33 -2.79 6.02 25.98
CA GLU A 33 -1.79 6.08 24.93
C GLU A 33 -2.53 6.49 23.66
N VAL A 34 -2.37 7.74 23.24
CA VAL A 34 -2.65 8.12 21.86
C VAL A 34 -1.64 7.31 21.06
N LYS A 35 -2.05 6.16 20.51
CA LYS A 35 -1.30 5.49 19.49
C LYS A 35 -1.01 6.55 18.45
N SER A 36 0.26 6.96 18.32
CA SER A 36 0.69 7.81 17.23
C SER A 36 0.16 7.15 15.95
N LEU A 37 -0.47 7.93 15.08
CA LEU A 37 -0.78 7.50 13.72
C LEU A 37 0.57 7.21 13.06
N ASN A 38 1.05 5.98 13.21
CA ASN A 38 2.23 5.52 12.52
C ASN A 38 1.83 5.37 11.06
N GLU A 39 2.39 6.21 10.22
CA GLU A 39 2.25 6.10 8.78
C GLU A 39 2.90 4.80 8.33
N GLU A 40 2.07 3.86 7.93
CA GLU A 40 2.44 2.48 7.64
C GLU A 40 2.47 2.28 6.14
N CYS A 41 3.60 1.75 5.61
CA CYS A 41 3.85 1.45 4.21
C CYS A 41 3.99 2.68 3.29
N GLY A 42 4.51 2.46 2.10
CA GLY A 42 4.58 3.42 1.00
C GLY A 42 4.50 2.71 -0.33
N ILE A 43 3.79 3.31 -1.27
CA ILE A 43 3.68 2.80 -2.64
C ILE A 43 4.16 3.86 -3.64
N PHE A 44 4.74 3.40 -4.73
CA PHE A 44 5.18 4.23 -5.84
C PHE A 44 4.83 3.56 -7.16
N GLY A 45 4.43 4.33 -8.18
CA GLY A 45 4.12 3.80 -9.49
C GLY A 45 4.45 4.77 -10.61
N ILE A 46 4.91 4.22 -11.73
CA ILE A 46 5.25 4.98 -12.93
C ILE A 46 4.86 4.20 -14.18
N TRP A 47 4.44 4.91 -15.23
CA TRP A 47 4.08 4.36 -16.53
C TRP A 47 4.66 5.22 -17.66
N GLY A 48 5.20 4.54 -18.69
CA GLY A 48 5.72 5.22 -19.88
C GLY A 48 7.12 5.82 -19.69
N HIS A 49 7.99 5.21 -18.88
CA HIS A 49 9.36 5.67 -18.66
C HIS A 49 10.36 4.54 -18.86
N SER A 50 11.35 4.73 -19.73
CA SER A 50 12.33 3.68 -20.09
C SER A 50 13.16 3.14 -18.92
N GLN A 51 13.28 3.90 -17.83
CA GLN A 51 13.96 3.50 -16.60
C GLN A 51 12.95 3.35 -15.44
N ALA A 52 11.78 2.76 -15.70
CA ALA A 52 10.69 2.70 -14.72
C ALA A 52 11.10 2.05 -13.39
N ALA A 53 11.85 0.95 -13.43
CA ALA A 53 12.31 0.27 -12.23
C ALA A 53 13.29 1.13 -11.41
N GLN A 54 14.23 1.82 -12.06
CA GLN A 54 15.20 2.72 -11.41
C GLN A 54 14.50 3.92 -10.75
N VAL A 55 13.54 4.54 -11.46
CA VAL A 55 12.75 5.65 -10.91
C VAL A 55 11.92 5.15 -9.71
N THR A 56 11.35 3.95 -9.81
CA THR A 56 10.61 3.33 -8.70
C THR A 56 11.53 3.04 -7.50
N TYR A 57 12.74 2.56 -7.73
CA TYR A 57 13.74 2.36 -6.67
C TYR A 57 14.02 3.67 -5.90
N PHE A 58 14.28 4.78 -6.60
CA PHE A 58 14.49 6.07 -5.95
C PHE A 58 13.24 6.60 -5.24
N GLY A 59 12.06 6.37 -5.81
CA GLY A 59 10.79 6.67 -5.17
C GLY A 59 10.61 5.92 -3.85
N LEU A 60 10.89 4.61 -3.84
CA LEU A 60 10.83 3.78 -2.63
C LEU A 60 11.89 4.18 -1.60
N HIS A 61 13.10 4.51 -2.06
CA HIS A 61 14.17 5.01 -1.16
C HIS A 61 13.75 6.30 -0.46
N SER A 62 13.07 7.20 -1.17
CA SER A 62 12.51 8.43 -0.57
C SER A 62 11.37 8.14 0.42
N LEU A 63 10.64 7.02 0.23
CA LEU A 63 9.57 6.56 1.11
C LEU A 63 10.06 5.61 2.22
N GLN A 64 11.38 5.36 2.35
CA GLN A 64 11.95 4.37 3.29
C GLN A 64 11.56 4.64 4.74
N HIS A 65 11.36 5.91 5.13
CA HIS A 65 10.93 6.28 6.48
C HIS A 65 9.54 5.73 6.83
N ARG A 66 8.73 5.36 5.82
CA ARG A 66 7.38 4.78 5.99
C ARG A 66 7.39 3.26 6.13
N GLY A 67 8.48 2.56 5.76
CA GLY A 67 8.55 1.10 5.85
C GLY A 67 9.98 0.58 5.80
N GLN A 68 10.36 -0.28 6.74
CA GLN A 68 11.75 -0.75 6.92
C GLN A 68 11.87 -2.28 6.95
N GLU A 69 10.76 -3.02 6.86
CA GLU A 69 10.78 -4.48 6.99
C GLU A 69 10.95 -5.23 5.70
N GLY A 70 10.56 -4.63 4.61
CA GLY A 70 10.68 -5.25 3.29
C GLY A 70 10.35 -4.26 2.19
N ALA A 71 10.89 -4.52 1.03
CA ALA A 71 10.65 -3.73 -0.17
C ALA A 71 10.49 -4.63 -1.38
N GLY A 72 9.84 -4.11 -2.41
CA GLY A 72 9.72 -4.81 -3.68
C GLY A 72 9.34 -3.90 -4.83
N ILE A 73 9.71 -4.32 -6.01
CA ILE A 73 9.36 -3.68 -7.28
C ILE A 73 8.82 -4.76 -8.23
N LEU A 74 7.77 -4.40 -8.95
CA LEU A 74 7.23 -5.17 -10.06
C LEU A 74 7.22 -4.28 -11.29
N SER A 75 7.90 -4.71 -12.35
CA SER A 75 7.97 -4.02 -13.63
C SER A 75 7.12 -4.70 -14.71
N ASN A 76 6.79 -3.95 -15.74
CA ASN A 76 6.06 -4.42 -16.91
C ASN A 76 6.88 -4.14 -18.17
N ASP A 77 7.33 -5.24 -18.80
CA ASP A 77 8.08 -5.25 -20.03
C ASP A 77 7.17 -5.77 -21.16
N HIS A 78 6.49 -4.85 -21.87
CA HIS A 78 5.58 -5.18 -22.96
C HIS A 78 4.55 -6.28 -22.62
N GLY A 79 3.93 -6.17 -21.43
CA GLY A 79 2.94 -7.13 -20.96
C GLY A 79 3.53 -8.29 -20.13
N LYS A 80 4.85 -8.44 -20.08
CA LYS A 80 5.51 -9.42 -19.23
C LYS A 80 5.87 -8.81 -17.89
N LEU A 81 5.19 -9.25 -16.85
CA LEU A 81 5.44 -8.76 -15.48
C LEU A 81 6.63 -9.50 -14.85
N LYS A 82 7.55 -8.72 -14.28
CA LYS A 82 8.74 -9.21 -13.55
C LYS A 82 8.74 -8.61 -12.16
N ARG A 83 9.12 -9.39 -11.15
CA ARG A 83 9.12 -8.95 -9.76
C ARG A 83 10.41 -9.33 -9.05
N HIS A 84 10.95 -8.37 -8.27
CA HIS A 84 11.92 -8.63 -7.22
C HIS A 84 11.42 -8.05 -5.89
N ARG A 85 11.52 -8.81 -4.79
CA ARG A 85 11.15 -8.39 -3.45
C ARG A 85 11.89 -9.20 -2.41
N ASP A 86 12.19 -8.59 -1.27
CA ASP A 86 12.78 -9.27 -0.13
C ASP A 86 12.50 -8.51 1.18
N LEU A 87 12.90 -9.10 2.29
CA LEU A 87 12.95 -8.46 3.60
C LEU A 87 14.16 -7.52 3.67
N GLY A 88 14.02 -6.40 4.38
CA GLY A 88 15.05 -5.41 4.60
C GLY A 88 14.77 -4.05 3.97
N LEU A 89 15.74 -3.16 4.10
CA LEU A 89 15.69 -1.81 3.52
C LEU A 89 15.79 -1.87 1.99
N VAL A 90 15.28 -0.85 1.30
CA VAL A 90 15.32 -0.78 -0.17
C VAL A 90 16.73 -1.02 -0.71
N ALA A 91 17.76 -0.38 -0.12
CA ALA A 91 19.15 -0.55 -0.53
C ALA A 91 19.70 -1.96 -0.25
N GLU A 92 19.16 -2.67 0.72
CA GLU A 92 19.56 -4.06 1.05
C GLU A 92 18.89 -5.05 0.08
N VAL A 93 17.61 -4.85 -0.20
CA VAL A 93 16.84 -5.69 -1.13
C VAL A 93 17.40 -5.60 -2.55
N PHE A 94 17.85 -4.43 -2.97
CA PHE A 94 18.40 -4.17 -4.31
C PHE A 94 19.93 -3.93 -4.27
N LYS A 95 20.66 -4.59 -3.35
CA LYS A 95 22.11 -4.46 -3.22
C LYS A 95 22.89 -5.02 -4.43
N ASN A 96 22.33 -6.02 -5.11
CA ASN A 96 22.90 -6.56 -6.34
C ASN A 96 22.31 -5.78 -7.53
N PRO A 97 23.11 -5.08 -8.35
CA PRO A 97 22.62 -4.34 -9.51
C PRO A 97 21.74 -5.19 -10.44
N ALA A 98 22.04 -6.47 -10.59
CA ALA A 98 21.27 -7.39 -11.41
C ALA A 98 19.79 -7.52 -10.96
N ASP A 99 19.50 -7.33 -9.67
CA ASP A 99 18.12 -7.40 -9.15
C ASP A 99 17.25 -6.28 -9.71
N LEU A 100 17.85 -5.12 -9.94
CA LEU A 100 17.19 -3.98 -10.56
C LEU A 100 17.25 -4.04 -12.10
N ASP A 101 18.39 -4.43 -12.68
CA ASP A 101 18.60 -4.51 -14.13
C ASP A 101 17.69 -5.55 -14.78
N ASN A 102 17.33 -6.62 -14.07
CA ASN A 102 16.37 -7.63 -14.53
C ASN A 102 14.92 -7.13 -14.58
N LEU A 103 14.61 -6.02 -13.92
CA LEU A 103 13.28 -5.39 -13.90
C LEU A 103 13.14 -4.45 -15.10
N THR A 104 13.20 -5.01 -16.30
CA THR A 104 13.07 -4.25 -17.57
C THR A 104 11.64 -3.77 -17.79
N GLY A 105 11.46 -2.85 -18.73
CA GLY A 105 10.17 -2.33 -19.19
C GLY A 105 9.92 -0.88 -18.84
N GLU A 106 8.79 -0.35 -19.33
CA GLU A 106 8.45 1.07 -19.26
C GLU A 106 7.43 1.42 -18.16
N ALA A 107 7.06 0.46 -17.35
CA ALA A 107 6.18 0.69 -16.21
C ALA A 107 6.66 -0.13 -15.00
N ALA A 108 6.48 0.45 -13.80
CA ALA A 108 6.78 -0.26 -12.56
C ALA A 108 5.88 0.23 -11.41
N ILE A 109 5.62 -0.67 -10.47
CA ILE A 109 5.05 -0.35 -9.16
C ILE A 109 5.96 -0.87 -8.07
N GLY A 110 6.02 -0.16 -6.96
CA GLY A 110 6.87 -0.53 -5.83
C GLY A 110 6.16 -0.32 -4.50
N HIS A 111 6.69 -0.99 -3.48
CA HIS A 111 6.16 -0.95 -2.13
C HIS A 111 7.29 -1.03 -1.10
N VAL A 112 7.20 -0.26 -0.02
CA VAL A 112 7.95 -0.41 1.22
C VAL A 112 7.00 -0.81 2.33
N ARG A 113 7.36 -1.87 3.07
CA ARG A 113 6.52 -2.47 4.12
C ARG A 113 6.93 -1.99 5.49
N TYR A 114 5.91 -1.58 6.28
CA TYR A 114 5.99 -1.49 7.74
C TYR A 114 5.17 -2.61 8.37
N ALA A 115 5.69 -3.31 9.38
CA ALA A 115 4.92 -4.36 10.06
C ALA A 115 4.01 -3.76 11.12
N THR A 116 2.75 -4.08 11.02
CA THR A 116 1.75 -3.71 12.02
C THR A 116 1.45 -4.83 13.00
N SER A 117 1.56 -6.08 12.57
CA SER A 117 1.37 -7.27 13.43
C SER A 117 1.77 -8.55 12.70
N GLY A 118 2.40 -9.46 13.43
CA GLY A 118 2.76 -10.80 12.94
C GLY A 118 4.03 -10.80 12.08
N GLY A 119 5.12 -11.26 12.61
CA GLY A 119 6.49 -11.42 12.12
C GLY A 119 6.82 -11.11 10.66
N ALA A 120 8.04 -10.70 10.41
CA ALA A 120 8.56 -10.45 9.07
C ALA A 120 8.44 -11.72 8.19
N SER A 121 7.51 -11.72 7.25
CA SER A 121 7.32 -12.80 6.29
C SER A 121 7.42 -12.27 4.88
N ILE A 122 8.26 -12.91 4.08
CA ILE A 122 8.40 -12.60 2.64
C ILE A 122 7.06 -12.72 1.89
N ASN A 123 6.14 -13.56 2.37
CA ASN A 123 4.82 -13.72 1.77
C ASN A 123 3.96 -12.46 1.88
N ASN A 124 4.26 -11.58 2.84
CA ASN A 124 3.54 -10.32 3.03
C ASN A 124 4.23 -9.12 2.35
N VAL A 125 5.44 -9.29 1.80
CA VAL A 125 6.14 -8.22 1.08
C VAL A 125 5.50 -8.02 -0.29
N GLN A 126 5.15 -6.78 -0.60
CA GLN A 126 4.52 -6.38 -1.85
C GLN A 126 5.56 -5.78 -2.82
N PRO A 127 5.24 -5.62 -4.12
CA PRO A 127 3.98 -5.90 -4.80
C PRO A 127 3.67 -7.38 -4.88
N PHE A 128 2.39 -7.74 -4.73
CA PHE A 128 1.93 -9.07 -5.05
C PHE A 128 1.87 -9.26 -6.57
N PHE A 129 2.18 -10.46 -7.02
CA PHE A 129 2.08 -10.85 -8.42
C PHE A 129 1.21 -12.11 -8.51
N PHE A 130 0.20 -12.01 -9.32
CA PHE A 130 -0.75 -13.09 -9.59
C PHE A 130 -0.75 -13.41 -11.07
N SER A 131 -0.61 -14.69 -11.38
CA SER A 131 -0.68 -15.20 -12.74
C SER A 131 -1.84 -16.18 -12.83
N PHE A 132 -2.84 -15.84 -13.62
CA PHE A 132 -3.97 -16.68 -13.95
C PHE A 132 -3.82 -17.18 -15.38
N TYR A 133 -4.70 -18.10 -15.79
CA TYR A 133 -4.70 -18.59 -17.16
C TYR A 133 -4.93 -17.47 -18.20
N ASP A 134 -5.76 -16.52 -17.86
CA ASP A 134 -6.29 -15.46 -18.75
C ASP A 134 -5.70 -14.06 -18.48
N MET A 135 -4.92 -13.88 -17.41
CA MET A 135 -4.34 -12.57 -17.08
C MET A 135 -3.20 -12.65 -16.06
N GLN A 136 -2.33 -11.64 -16.11
CA GLN A 136 -1.37 -11.34 -15.06
C GLN A 136 -1.73 -10.02 -14.38
N MET A 137 -1.46 -9.93 -13.09
CA MET A 137 -1.74 -8.73 -12.30
C MET A 137 -0.70 -8.53 -11.20
N GLY A 138 -0.21 -7.30 -11.09
CA GLY A 138 0.57 -6.81 -9.96
C GLY A 138 -0.29 -5.94 -9.06
N LEU A 139 -0.07 -6.01 -7.74
CA LEU A 139 -0.86 -5.29 -6.75
C LEU A 139 0.02 -4.75 -5.63
N ALA A 140 -0.02 -3.44 -5.40
CA ALA A 140 0.57 -2.78 -4.25
C ALA A 140 -0.50 -1.97 -3.50
N HIS A 141 -0.46 -2.02 -2.18
CA HIS A 141 -1.46 -1.43 -1.29
C HIS A 141 -0.78 -0.73 -0.11
N ASN A 142 -1.15 0.50 0.12
CA ASN A 142 -0.92 1.23 1.36
C ASN A 142 -2.27 1.49 2.04
N GLY A 143 -2.41 1.05 3.27
CA GLY A 143 -3.63 1.22 4.05
C GLY A 143 -4.02 -0.02 4.85
N ASN A 144 -5.25 0.00 5.37
CA ASN A 144 -5.79 -1.09 6.17
C ASN A 144 -7.30 -1.25 5.92
N LEU A 145 -7.71 -2.47 5.60
CA LEU A 145 -9.12 -2.80 5.38
C LEU A 145 -9.80 -3.18 6.69
N THR A 146 -10.76 -2.39 7.12
CA THR A 146 -11.51 -2.63 8.38
C THR A 146 -12.41 -3.87 8.31
N ASN A 147 -12.84 -4.25 7.11
CA ASN A 147 -13.67 -5.44 6.86
C ASN A 147 -12.90 -6.65 6.30
N ALA A 148 -11.55 -6.63 6.37
CA ALA A 148 -10.67 -7.67 5.82
C ALA A 148 -11.06 -9.08 6.30
N HIS A 149 -11.26 -9.24 7.61
CA HIS A 149 -11.55 -10.55 8.20
C HIS A 149 -12.88 -11.15 7.69
N SER A 150 -13.93 -10.34 7.56
CA SER A 150 -15.23 -10.81 7.06
C SER A 150 -15.18 -11.20 5.60
N LEU A 151 -14.50 -10.38 4.76
CA LEU A 151 -14.32 -10.65 3.34
C LEU A 151 -13.46 -11.89 3.11
N ARG A 152 -12.38 -12.06 3.89
CA ARG A 152 -11.54 -13.25 3.80
C ARG A 152 -12.33 -14.52 4.07
N ARG A 153 -13.11 -14.57 5.17
CA ARG A 153 -13.95 -15.73 5.49
C ARG A 153 -15.00 -16.03 4.43
N GLU A 154 -15.60 -15.01 3.83
CA GLU A 154 -16.53 -15.18 2.70
C GLU A 154 -15.84 -15.81 1.50
N LEU A 155 -14.67 -15.29 1.11
CA LEU A 155 -13.91 -15.75 -0.04
C LEU A 155 -13.37 -17.17 0.15
N GLU A 156 -12.89 -17.51 1.37
CA GLU A 156 -12.48 -18.87 1.72
C GLU A 156 -13.64 -19.88 1.61
N LYS A 157 -14.85 -19.51 2.03
CA LYS A 157 -16.05 -20.34 1.82
C LYS A 157 -16.40 -20.54 0.34
N LYS A 158 -15.98 -19.62 -0.52
CA LYS A 158 -16.13 -19.72 -1.99
C LYS A 158 -14.96 -20.44 -2.66
N GLY A 159 -14.02 -20.99 -1.88
CA GLY A 159 -12.89 -21.76 -2.37
C GLY A 159 -11.62 -20.94 -2.63
N SER A 160 -11.55 -19.67 -2.24
CA SER A 160 -10.31 -18.89 -2.33
C SER A 160 -9.24 -19.43 -1.39
N ILE A 161 -8.02 -19.55 -1.89
CA ILE A 161 -6.83 -19.95 -1.12
C ILE A 161 -5.92 -18.73 -1.03
N PHE A 162 -5.62 -18.29 0.19
CA PHE A 162 -4.75 -17.16 0.47
C PHE A 162 -3.32 -17.63 0.73
N ALA A 163 -2.37 -17.00 0.05
CA ALA A 163 -0.92 -17.28 0.21
C ALA A 163 -0.28 -16.41 1.31
N SER A 164 -0.94 -15.33 1.73
CA SER A 164 -0.45 -14.39 2.72
C SER A 164 -1.48 -14.10 3.80
N SER A 165 -1.05 -13.44 4.87
CA SER A 165 -1.96 -12.88 5.89
C SER A 165 -2.38 -11.44 5.57
N SER A 166 -1.87 -10.86 4.48
CA SER A 166 -2.14 -9.48 4.08
C SER A 166 -3.60 -9.30 3.62
N ASP A 167 -4.22 -8.20 4.03
CA ASP A 167 -5.53 -7.77 3.56
C ASP A 167 -5.52 -7.35 2.07
N THR A 168 -4.36 -6.98 1.56
CA THR A 168 -4.15 -6.63 0.14
C THR A 168 -4.61 -7.74 -0.82
N GLU A 169 -4.40 -9.01 -0.44
CA GLU A 169 -4.75 -10.17 -1.27
C GLU A 169 -6.27 -10.32 -1.47
N ILE A 170 -7.07 -9.73 -0.57
CA ILE A 170 -8.54 -9.75 -0.64
C ILE A 170 -9.03 -9.10 -1.94
N LEU A 171 -8.46 -7.95 -2.32
CA LEU A 171 -8.88 -7.25 -3.54
C LEU A 171 -8.69 -8.13 -4.79
N MET A 172 -7.60 -8.88 -4.88
CA MET A 172 -7.36 -9.83 -5.98
C MET A 172 -8.44 -10.90 -6.05
N HIS A 173 -8.77 -11.52 -4.91
CA HIS A 173 -9.82 -12.54 -4.87
C HIS A 173 -11.20 -11.96 -5.22
N LEU A 174 -11.53 -10.75 -4.77
CA LEU A 174 -12.76 -10.07 -5.15
C LEU A 174 -12.84 -9.86 -6.67
N ILE A 175 -11.76 -9.37 -7.29
CA ILE A 175 -11.66 -9.19 -8.74
C ILE A 175 -11.88 -10.53 -9.47
N ARG A 176 -11.27 -11.61 -8.94
CA ARG A 176 -11.38 -12.93 -9.56
C ARG A 176 -12.77 -13.55 -9.47
N HIS A 177 -13.49 -13.29 -8.37
CA HIS A 177 -14.85 -13.75 -8.17
C HIS A 177 -15.93 -12.85 -8.80
N SER A 178 -15.55 -11.69 -9.35
CA SER A 178 -16.50 -10.81 -10.04
C SER A 178 -16.96 -11.41 -11.36
N GLU A 179 -18.27 -11.39 -11.59
CA GLU A 179 -18.93 -11.88 -12.82
C GLU A 179 -18.95 -10.84 -13.94
N GLN A 180 -18.44 -9.62 -13.69
CA GLN A 180 -18.34 -8.58 -14.70
C GLN A 180 -17.47 -9.05 -15.89
N GLU A 181 -17.76 -8.57 -17.10
CA GLU A 181 -17.02 -8.99 -18.29
C GLU A 181 -15.64 -8.31 -18.37
N ASN A 182 -15.60 -6.98 -18.24
CA ASN A 182 -14.35 -6.24 -18.37
C ASN A 182 -13.66 -5.98 -17.03
N PHE A 183 -12.33 -5.86 -17.06
CA PHE A 183 -11.51 -5.72 -15.85
C PHE A 183 -11.84 -4.45 -15.03
N LEU A 184 -12.14 -3.33 -15.68
CA LEU A 184 -12.42 -2.08 -14.98
C LEU A 184 -13.69 -2.18 -14.13
N ASP A 185 -14.72 -2.88 -14.63
CA ASP A 185 -15.95 -3.08 -13.88
C ASP A 185 -15.76 -4.11 -12.78
N LYS A 186 -14.96 -5.17 -12.98
CA LYS A 186 -14.51 -6.09 -11.91
C LYS A 186 -13.81 -5.32 -10.80
N LEU A 187 -12.88 -4.43 -11.16
CA LEU A 187 -12.14 -3.61 -10.21
C LEU A 187 -13.06 -2.67 -9.43
N LYS A 188 -13.96 -1.95 -10.12
CA LYS A 188 -14.93 -1.04 -9.48
C LYS A 188 -15.87 -1.78 -8.52
N GLU A 189 -16.40 -2.94 -8.93
CA GLU A 189 -17.25 -3.78 -8.09
C GLU A 189 -16.47 -4.21 -6.83
N SER A 190 -15.24 -4.67 -6.99
CA SER A 190 -14.38 -5.12 -5.91
C SER A 190 -14.04 -3.99 -4.93
N LEU A 191 -13.70 -2.80 -5.45
CA LEU A 191 -13.38 -1.62 -4.62
C LEU A 191 -14.59 -1.12 -3.81
N ARG A 192 -15.82 -1.30 -4.29
CA ARG A 192 -17.04 -0.96 -3.52
C ARG A 192 -17.28 -1.90 -2.33
N ARG A 193 -16.65 -3.06 -2.32
CA ARG A 193 -16.80 -4.06 -1.25
C ARG A 193 -15.81 -3.87 -0.12
N VAL A 194 -14.65 -3.28 -0.38
CA VAL A 194 -13.63 -3.03 0.64
C VAL A 194 -13.96 -1.77 1.43
N GLN A 195 -13.63 -1.76 2.73
CA GLN A 195 -13.85 -0.65 3.65
C GLN A 195 -12.56 -0.36 4.40
N GLY A 196 -12.29 0.92 4.66
CA GLY A 196 -11.08 1.39 5.35
C GLY A 196 -10.38 2.48 4.55
N GLY A 197 -9.21 2.90 5.04
CA GLY A 197 -8.32 3.81 4.32
C GLY A 197 -7.42 2.98 3.40
N PHE A 198 -7.31 3.34 2.13
CA PHE A 198 -6.47 2.62 1.19
C PHE A 198 -6.02 3.46 -0.01
N ALA A 199 -4.81 3.15 -0.45
CA ALA A 199 -4.31 3.50 -1.77
C ALA A 199 -3.81 2.23 -2.46
N TYR A 200 -4.33 1.93 -3.65
CA TYR A 200 -3.94 0.79 -4.46
C TYR A 200 -3.26 1.21 -5.75
N LEU A 201 -2.21 0.48 -6.12
CA LEU A 201 -1.67 0.45 -7.48
C LEU A 201 -1.88 -0.96 -8.04
N ILE A 202 -2.55 -1.04 -9.17
CA ILE A 202 -2.87 -2.30 -9.84
C ILE A 202 -2.28 -2.25 -11.25
N MET A 203 -1.30 -3.11 -11.53
CA MET A 203 -0.65 -3.21 -12.84
C MET A 203 -1.13 -4.45 -13.57
N ARG A 204 -1.53 -4.25 -14.79
CA ARG A 204 -1.78 -5.31 -15.77
C ARG A 204 -0.79 -5.22 -16.93
N GLU A 205 -0.94 -6.11 -17.88
CA GLU A 205 -0.09 -6.17 -19.07
C GLU A 205 -0.10 -4.85 -19.87
N ASP A 206 -1.24 -4.16 -19.93
CA ASP A 206 -1.48 -3.01 -20.80
C ASP A 206 -1.82 -1.71 -20.05
N LYS A 207 -1.98 -1.75 -18.72
CA LYS A 207 -2.48 -0.61 -17.92
C LYS A 207 -1.98 -0.60 -16.49
N LEU A 208 -1.85 0.62 -15.96
CA LEU A 208 -1.71 0.89 -14.54
C LEU A 208 -2.97 1.61 -14.04
N TYR A 209 -3.57 1.06 -12.98
CA TYR A 209 -4.69 1.68 -12.28
C TYR A 209 -4.21 2.17 -10.91
N ALA A 210 -4.67 3.34 -10.52
CA ALA A 210 -4.55 3.86 -9.17
C ALA A 210 -5.95 4.05 -8.58
N ALA A 211 -6.16 3.61 -7.34
CA ALA A 211 -7.42 3.76 -6.64
C ALA A 211 -7.17 4.24 -5.21
N LEU A 212 -7.94 5.22 -4.80
CA LEU A 212 -7.97 5.74 -3.43
C LEU A 212 -9.32 5.45 -2.80
N ASP A 213 -9.34 5.36 -1.47
CA ASP A 213 -10.59 5.33 -0.73
C ASP A 213 -11.38 6.65 -0.91
N PRO A 214 -12.69 6.66 -0.59
CA PRO A 214 -13.54 7.83 -0.81
C PRO A 214 -13.12 9.09 -0.04
N ASN A 215 -12.31 8.96 1.01
CA ASN A 215 -11.86 10.09 1.84
C ASN A 215 -10.48 10.60 1.40
N GLY A 216 -9.77 9.87 0.53
CA GLY A 216 -8.44 10.21 0.04
C GLY A 216 -7.37 10.10 1.13
N PHE A 217 -7.44 9.04 1.91
CA PHE A 217 -6.53 8.79 3.03
C PHE A 217 -5.11 8.50 2.57
#